data_486acd210c20e1e8e02d790ba9120ec5
#
_entry.id   486acd210c20e1e8e02d790ba9120ec5
#
_cell.length_a   1.000
_cell.length_b   1.000
_cell.length_c   1.000
_cell.angle_alpha   90.00
_cell.angle_beta   90.00
_cell.angle_gamma   90.00
#
_symmetry.space_group_name_H-M   'P 1'
#
loop_
_entity.id
_entity.type
_entity.pdbx_description
1 polymer ?
#
loop_
_entity_poly.entity_id
_entity_poly.type
_entity_poly.pdbx_seq_one_letter_code
_entity_poly.pdbx_strand_id
1 'polypeptide(L)'
;MTSELIVDVQPKDISIALLEDKRLVEYQKEGRTEQFSVGNVYLAKVRKLMPGLNACFVSVGYERDAFLHYLDLGAQFNSFEKYLSLLGDGKRNIAMTKACGQPAPEKEGSIQNTLKQGQEILVQIVKEPINTKGPRLTAEISFAGRYLVLIPFGEKISVSTKIKSGAERARLKQLVQSIKPKGFGVIIRTVAEGKRVAELDTELRILVGRWNDAVARIQEARQQQSKLPLLVYEETSRTVALLRDLFNPSYENIYVNDERVFKEVSDYVTLIAPECKNIVKLYNGNVPIFDNFSVTKQIKTSFGRTVTYKHGAYMIIEHTEALHVVDINSGNRSKSPDGQEANALDVNLGAADELARQLRLRDMGGIIVVDFIDMNLPENRQKLYERMVENMKSDRARHNILPLSKFGLMQITRQRVRPAMDVKVEESCPTCGGTGHIRSSLLFTDALESKIATLVGNLGIKKFKLHVHPFVAAYINQGVWSLKRKWQMKYGLGIKIVPNQSLSYLQYVFYNAKGEEIDMVEERDMQ
;
A
#
# COMPACT_ATOMS: atom_id res chain seq x y z
N MET A 1 -18.46 -19.88 -2.98
CA MET A 1 -17.84 -18.55 -3.14
C MET A 1 -17.16 -18.54 -4.49
N THR A 2 -17.62 -17.68 -5.38
CA THR A 2 -17.04 -17.49 -6.71
C THR A 2 -16.07 -16.32 -6.64
N SER A 3 -14.88 -16.47 -7.21
CA SER A 3 -13.85 -15.42 -7.22
C SER A 3 -13.60 -14.93 -8.64
N GLU A 4 -13.62 -13.62 -8.83
CA GLU A 4 -13.32 -12.96 -10.10
C GLU A 4 -12.20 -11.94 -9.89
N LEU A 5 -11.21 -11.95 -10.78
CA LEU A 5 -10.13 -10.98 -10.78
C LEU A 5 -10.31 -10.02 -11.95
N ILE A 6 -10.31 -8.73 -11.67
CA ILE A 6 -10.45 -7.67 -12.68
C ILE A 6 -9.15 -6.87 -12.69
N VAL A 7 -8.49 -6.82 -13.85
CA VAL A 7 -7.22 -6.10 -14.04
C VAL A 7 -7.47 -4.96 -15.01
N ASP A 8 -7.33 -3.74 -14.51
CA ASP A 8 -7.41 -2.51 -15.29
C ASP A 8 -6.01 -1.94 -15.51
N VAL A 9 -5.53 -2.01 -16.72
CA VAL A 9 -4.23 -1.51 -17.15
C VAL A 9 -4.41 -0.14 -17.78
N GLN A 10 -3.85 0.88 -17.15
CA GLN A 10 -3.82 2.24 -17.64
C GLN A 10 -2.38 2.64 -18.02
N PRO A 11 -2.17 3.71 -18.79
CA PRO A 11 -0.81 4.10 -19.20
C PRO A 11 0.16 4.37 -18.05
N LYS A 12 -0.36 4.83 -16.90
CA LYS A 12 0.46 5.21 -15.74
C LYS A 12 0.42 4.20 -14.60
N ASP A 13 -0.63 3.40 -14.52
CA ASP A 13 -0.85 2.49 -13.40
C ASP A 13 -1.59 1.21 -13.83
N ILE A 14 -1.48 0.20 -12.99
CA ILE A 14 -2.25 -1.05 -13.08
C ILE A 14 -3.06 -1.15 -11.80
N SER A 15 -4.36 -1.32 -11.95
CA SER A 15 -5.29 -1.52 -10.85
C SER A 15 -5.85 -2.93 -10.89
N ILE A 16 -5.82 -3.62 -9.76
CA ILE A 16 -6.26 -5.01 -9.64
C ILE A 16 -7.33 -5.09 -8.56
N ALA A 17 -8.49 -5.62 -8.91
CA ALA A 17 -9.61 -5.81 -8.02
C ALA A 17 -9.97 -7.29 -7.91
N LEU A 18 -10.04 -7.82 -6.70
CA LEU A 18 -10.56 -9.16 -6.41
C LEU A 18 -11.99 -9.05 -5.93
N LEU A 19 -12.89 -9.71 -6.62
CA LEU A 19 -14.29 -9.84 -6.23
C LEU A 19 -14.55 -11.25 -5.70
N GLU A 20 -15.20 -11.38 -4.55
CA GLU A 20 -15.78 -12.61 -4.02
C GLU A 20 -17.30 -12.45 -4.00
N ASP A 21 -18.03 -13.33 -4.71
CA ASP A 21 -19.48 -13.23 -4.90
C ASP A 21 -19.92 -11.81 -5.34
N LYS A 22 -19.19 -11.22 -6.31
CA LYS A 22 -19.35 -9.86 -6.85
C LYS A 22 -19.10 -8.71 -5.86
N ARG A 23 -18.60 -9.00 -4.66
CA ARG A 23 -18.20 -7.98 -3.67
C ARG A 23 -16.70 -7.75 -3.72
N LEU A 24 -16.28 -6.51 -3.73
CA LEU A 24 -14.88 -6.11 -3.72
C LEU A 24 -14.24 -6.44 -2.36
N VAL A 25 -13.25 -7.33 -2.35
CA VAL A 25 -12.56 -7.77 -1.12
C VAL A 25 -11.09 -7.39 -1.08
N GLU A 26 -10.46 -7.22 -2.23
CA GLU A 26 -9.10 -6.69 -2.33
C GLU A 26 -9.01 -5.72 -3.50
N TYR A 27 -8.28 -4.63 -3.29
CA TYR A 27 -7.97 -3.65 -4.31
C TYR A 27 -6.51 -3.26 -4.21
N GLN A 28 -5.84 -3.17 -5.35
CA GLN A 28 -4.45 -2.76 -5.43
C GLN A 28 -4.30 -1.82 -6.60
N LYS A 29 -3.61 -0.72 -6.38
CA LYS A 29 -3.26 0.24 -7.43
C LYS A 29 -1.77 0.51 -7.37
N GLU A 30 -1.09 0.34 -8.49
CA GLU A 30 0.36 0.45 -8.58
C GLU A 30 0.77 1.25 -9.81
N GLY A 31 1.81 2.06 -9.63
CA GLY A 31 2.43 2.74 -10.76
C GLY A 31 3.08 1.72 -11.72
N ARG A 32 3.03 2.00 -13.01
CA ARG A 32 3.61 1.16 -14.08
C ARG A 32 5.14 1.28 -14.16
N THR A 33 5.83 1.53 -13.07
CA THR A 33 7.29 1.53 -13.05
C THR A 33 7.78 0.08 -13.03
N GLU A 34 7.97 -0.50 -14.20
CA GLU A 34 8.50 -1.87 -14.39
C GLU A 34 9.96 -2.01 -13.89
N GLN A 35 10.68 -0.90 -13.78
CA GLN A 35 12.02 -0.84 -13.23
C GLN A 35 11.95 -0.65 -11.72
N PHE A 36 12.79 -1.36 -10.97
CA PHE A 36 12.92 -1.28 -9.50
C PHE A 36 11.78 -1.91 -8.69
N SER A 37 11.05 -2.87 -9.25
CA SER A 37 10.03 -3.66 -8.53
C SER A 37 10.64 -4.58 -7.48
N VAL A 38 9.86 -4.87 -6.43
CA VAL A 38 10.23 -5.86 -5.41
C VAL A 38 10.50 -7.21 -6.05
N GLY A 39 11.64 -7.83 -5.72
CA GLY A 39 12.07 -9.10 -6.28
C GLY A 39 13.11 -8.98 -7.38
N ASN A 40 13.23 -7.82 -8.05
CA ASN A 40 14.26 -7.59 -9.07
C ASN A 40 15.67 -7.72 -8.47
N VAL A 41 16.55 -8.44 -9.17
CA VAL A 41 17.93 -8.67 -8.72
C VAL A 41 18.90 -7.91 -9.63
N TYR A 42 19.79 -7.18 -9.02
CA TYR A 42 20.81 -6.38 -9.69
C TYR A 42 22.23 -6.82 -9.31
N LEU A 43 23.10 -6.88 -10.29
CA LEU A 43 24.54 -6.78 -10.05
C LEU A 43 24.91 -5.30 -10.01
N ALA A 44 25.37 -4.82 -8.87
CA ALA A 44 25.53 -3.40 -8.61
C ALA A 44 26.82 -3.08 -7.83
N LYS A 45 27.19 -1.79 -7.76
CA LYS A 45 28.37 -1.35 -7.02
C LYS A 45 28.00 -0.60 -5.73
N VAL A 46 28.72 -0.90 -4.67
CA VAL A 46 28.67 -0.13 -3.41
C VAL A 46 29.21 1.27 -3.67
N ARG A 47 28.38 2.28 -3.46
CA ARG A 47 28.72 3.67 -3.73
C ARG A 47 29.34 4.37 -2.52
N LYS A 48 28.72 4.16 -1.35
CA LYS A 48 29.15 4.80 -0.11
C LYS A 48 28.84 3.93 1.09
N LEU A 49 29.78 3.83 2.03
CA LEU A 49 29.54 3.20 3.33
C LEU A 49 29.06 4.24 4.35
N MET A 50 28.13 3.85 5.20
CA MET A 50 27.55 4.67 6.27
C MET A 50 27.72 3.96 7.63
N PRO A 51 28.87 4.09 8.27
CA PRO A 51 29.19 3.34 9.48
C PRO A 51 28.21 3.61 10.64
N GLY A 52 27.85 4.87 10.82
CA GLY A 52 26.91 5.29 11.88
C GLY A 52 25.52 4.67 11.79
N LEU A 53 25.14 4.16 10.60
CA LEU A 53 23.88 3.45 10.36
C LEU A 53 24.09 1.94 10.18
N ASN A 54 25.32 1.46 10.26
CA ASN A 54 25.71 0.10 9.90
C ASN A 54 25.12 -0.35 8.54
N ALA A 55 25.24 0.51 7.51
CA ALA A 55 24.60 0.36 6.21
C ALA A 55 25.47 0.87 5.08
N CYS A 56 25.07 0.62 3.84
CA CYS A 56 25.69 1.23 2.65
C CYS A 56 24.64 1.68 1.64
N PHE A 57 25.05 2.57 0.76
CA PHE A 57 24.32 2.95 -0.43
C PHE A 57 24.88 2.24 -1.66
N VAL A 58 23.96 1.72 -2.49
CA VAL A 58 24.28 0.92 -3.68
C VAL A 58 23.61 1.55 -4.89
N SER A 59 24.33 1.69 -6.00
CA SER A 59 23.79 2.22 -7.24
C SER A 59 23.09 1.10 -8.02
N VAL A 60 21.76 1.17 -8.14
CA VAL A 60 20.93 0.24 -8.93
C VAL A 60 20.37 0.87 -10.20
N GLY A 61 20.77 2.12 -10.52
CA GLY A 61 20.31 2.85 -11.71
C GLY A 61 19.09 3.75 -11.47
N TYR A 62 18.56 3.80 -10.25
CA TYR A 62 17.55 4.75 -9.85
C TYR A 62 18.18 6.13 -9.58
N GLU A 63 17.39 7.21 -9.66
CA GLU A 63 17.85 8.60 -9.41
C GLU A 63 18.57 8.77 -8.07
N ARG A 64 18.14 7.99 -7.06
CA ARG A 64 18.75 7.96 -5.73
C ARG A 64 19.32 6.60 -5.43
N ASP A 65 20.47 6.58 -4.74
CA ASP A 65 21.10 5.33 -4.34
C ASP A 65 20.19 4.51 -3.42
N ALA A 66 20.22 3.20 -3.62
CA ALA A 66 19.46 2.23 -2.85
C ALA A 66 20.14 1.94 -1.51
N PHE A 67 19.34 1.68 -0.47
CA PHE A 67 19.80 1.46 0.90
C PHE A 67 19.92 -0.04 1.21
N LEU A 68 21.09 -0.47 1.68
CA LEU A 68 21.36 -1.84 2.15
C LEU A 68 21.90 -1.79 3.59
N HIS A 69 21.17 -2.37 4.54
CA HIS A 69 21.60 -2.47 5.93
C HIS A 69 22.42 -3.73 6.15
N TYR A 70 23.34 -3.71 7.12
CA TYR A 70 24.21 -4.85 7.45
C TYR A 70 23.42 -6.14 7.71
N LEU A 71 22.33 -6.07 8.47
CA LEU A 71 21.48 -7.22 8.76
C LEU A 71 20.75 -7.79 7.52
N ASP A 72 20.64 -7.02 6.44
CA ASP A 72 20.02 -7.44 5.18
C ASP A 72 21.04 -8.13 4.23
N LEU A 73 22.31 -8.35 4.65
CA LEU A 73 23.29 -9.10 3.86
C LEU A 73 22.92 -10.58 3.73
N GLY A 74 22.30 -11.15 4.76
CA GLY A 74 21.88 -12.56 4.78
C GLY A 74 23.03 -13.55 4.97
N ALA A 75 22.67 -14.79 5.30
CA ALA A 75 23.64 -15.83 5.64
C ALA A 75 24.50 -16.31 4.45
N GLN A 76 24.03 -16.13 3.22
CA GLN A 76 24.68 -16.61 1.99
C GLN A 76 25.59 -15.56 1.35
N PHE A 77 25.70 -14.38 1.93
CA PHE A 77 26.44 -13.24 1.34
C PHE A 77 27.87 -13.61 0.91
N ASN A 78 28.66 -14.23 1.79
CA ASN A 78 30.04 -14.61 1.48
C ASN A 78 30.12 -15.68 0.37
N SER A 79 29.11 -16.54 0.24
CA SER A 79 28.99 -17.50 -0.86
C SER A 79 28.71 -16.81 -2.20
N PHE A 80 27.86 -15.78 -2.22
CA PHE A 80 27.64 -14.97 -3.41
C PHE A 80 28.92 -14.23 -3.83
N GLU A 81 29.61 -13.60 -2.90
CA GLU A 81 30.87 -12.88 -3.16
C GLU A 81 31.91 -13.81 -3.77
N LYS A 82 32.12 -14.98 -3.16
CA LYS A 82 33.04 -16.01 -3.68
C LYS A 82 32.63 -16.46 -5.08
N TYR A 83 31.34 -16.67 -5.33
CA TYR A 83 30.85 -17.08 -6.63
C TYR A 83 31.07 -16.01 -7.69
N LEU A 84 30.77 -14.75 -7.37
CA LEU A 84 31.01 -13.62 -8.26
C LEU A 84 32.50 -13.46 -8.60
N SER A 85 33.39 -13.66 -7.62
CA SER A 85 34.85 -13.67 -7.86
C SER A 85 35.25 -14.78 -8.84
N LEU A 86 34.77 -16.00 -8.62
CA LEU A 86 35.06 -17.13 -9.52
C LEU A 86 34.57 -16.89 -10.96
N LEU A 87 33.40 -16.26 -11.13
CA LEU A 87 32.87 -15.88 -12.44
C LEU A 87 33.74 -14.80 -13.11
N GLY A 88 34.47 -13.97 -12.34
CA GLY A 88 35.35 -12.92 -12.84
C GLY A 88 36.60 -13.46 -13.55
N ASP A 89 37.05 -14.67 -13.18
CA ASP A 89 38.24 -15.30 -13.75
C ASP A 89 38.07 -15.88 -15.18
N GLY A 90 36.97 -15.54 -15.86
CA GLY A 90 36.69 -15.95 -17.25
C GLY A 90 36.35 -17.43 -17.45
N LYS A 91 36.19 -18.18 -16.39
CA LYS A 91 35.81 -19.60 -16.44
C LYS A 91 34.34 -19.79 -16.75
N ARG A 92 34.02 -20.46 -17.85
CA ARG A 92 32.66 -20.88 -18.19
C ARG A 92 32.28 -22.11 -17.34
N ASN A 93 31.00 -22.21 -16.93
CA ASN A 93 30.43 -23.35 -16.19
C ASN A 93 31.07 -23.67 -14.82
N ILE A 94 31.17 -22.68 -13.96
CA ILE A 94 31.62 -22.91 -12.59
C ILE A 94 30.45 -23.53 -11.79
N ALA A 95 30.70 -24.75 -11.30
CA ALA A 95 29.72 -25.39 -10.41
C ALA A 95 29.50 -24.54 -9.16
N MET A 96 28.24 -24.18 -8.89
CA MET A 96 27.80 -23.40 -7.74
C MET A 96 28.32 -23.96 -6.40
N THR A 97 28.45 -25.28 -6.33
CA THR A 97 28.94 -26.01 -5.14
C THR A 97 30.35 -25.59 -4.69
N LYS A 98 31.19 -25.01 -5.58
CA LYS A 98 32.53 -24.48 -5.22
C LYS A 98 32.49 -23.23 -4.35
N ALA A 99 31.35 -22.53 -4.35
CA ALA A 99 31.13 -21.35 -3.53
C ALA A 99 30.25 -21.61 -2.29
N CYS A 100 29.64 -22.79 -2.19
CA CYS A 100 28.85 -23.17 -1.02
C CYS A 100 29.70 -23.30 0.25
N GLY A 101 29.06 -23.25 1.41
CA GLY A 101 29.67 -23.52 2.72
C GLY A 101 30.58 -22.41 3.25
N GLN A 102 30.49 -21.18 2.69
CA GLN A 102 31.17 -20.05 3.29
C GLN A 102 30.50 -19.66 4.63
N PRO A 103 31.29 -19.22 5.63
CA PRO A 103 30.71 -18.76 6.90
C PRO A 103 29.79 -17.56 6.64
N ALA A 104 28.67 -17.51 7.36
CA ALA A 104 27.78 -16.34 7.33
C ALA A 104 28.49 -15.10 7.91
N PRO A 105 28.12 -13.87 7.50
CA PRO A 105 28.54 -12.68 8.20
C PRO A 105 28.24 -12.74 9.69
N GLU A 106 29.09 -12.19 10.55
CA GLU A 106 28.89 -12.15 11.99
C GLU A 106 27.63 -11.37 12.34
N LYS A 107 26.82 -11.85 13.31
CA LYS A 107 25.56 -11.18 13.65
C LYS A 107 25.73 -9.76 14.17
N GLU A 108 26.80 -9.50 14.90
CA GLU A 108 27.16 -8.19 15.46
C GLU A 108 28.29 -7.51 14.68
N GLY A 109 28.46 -7.88 13.41
CA GLY A 109 29.49 -7.33 12.55
C GLY A 109 29.21 -5.91 12.07
N SER A 110 30.20 -5.33 11.42
CA SER A 110 30.13 -3.97 10.87
C SER A 110 30.20 -3.99 9.35
N ILE A 111 29.43 -3.10 8.72
CA ILE A 111 29.42 -2.93 7.26
C ILE A 111 30.79 -2.59 6.71
N GLN A 112 31.62 -1.83 7.47
CA GLN A 112 32.97 -1.43 7.08
C GLN A 112 33.95 -2.59 6.99
N ASN A 113 33.75 -3.61 7.83
CA ASN A 113 34.63 -4.80 7.83
C ASN A 113 34.23 -5.81 6.74
N THR A 114 32.99 -5.69 6.24
CA THR A 114 32.40 -6.67 5.31
C THR A 114 32.41 -6.18 3.86
N LEU A 115 32.20 -4.89 3.63
CA LEU A 115 32.07 -4.29 2.31
C LEU A 115 33.11 -3.18 2.09
N LYS A 116 33.48 -3.01 0.81
CA LYS A 116 34.34 -1.91 0.36
C LYS A 116 33.61 -1.02 -0.63
N GLN A 117 33.95 0.27 -0.65
CA GLN A 117 33.44 1.18 -1.68
C GLN A 117 33.93 0.71 -3.07
N GLY A 118 33.05 0.73 -4.06
CA GLY A 118 33.29 0.24 -5.40
C GLY A 118 33.16 -1.28 -5.58
N GLN A 119 32.96 -2.05 -4.51
CA GLN A 119 32.75 -3.50 -4.56
C GLN A 119 31.49 -3.84 -5.34
N GLU A 120 31.58 -4.87 -6.18
CA GLU A 120 30.43 -5.43 -6.90
C GLU A 120 29.70 -6.41 -6.00
N ILE A 121 28.39 -6.25 -5.87
CA ILE A 121 27.54 -7.12 -5.07
C ILE A 121 26.27 -7.47 -5.82
N LEU A 122 25.70 -8.65 -5.51
CA LEU A 122 24.39 -9.05 -5.98
C LEU A 122 23.35 -8.65 -4.93
N VAL A 123 22.34 -7.88 -5.35
CA VAL A 123 21.32 -7.34 -4.44
C VAL A 123 19.92 -7.50 -5.02
N GLN A 124 18.94 -7.67 -4.16
CA GLN A 124 17.54 -7.79 -4.51
C GLN A 124 16.74 -6.65 -3.87
N ILE A 125 15.78 -6.10 -4.59
CA ILE A 125 14.87 -5.07 -4.07
C ILE A 125 13.84 -5.71 -3.15
N VAL A 126 13.75 -5.22 -1.92
CA VAL A 126 12.73 -5.63 -0.92
C VAL A 126 11.67 -4.58 -0.69
N LYS A 127 11.96 -3.30 -0.98
CA LYS A 127 10.97 -2.21 -0.98
C LYS A 127 11.27 -1.28 -2.14
N GLU A 128 10.22 -0.93 -2.85
CA GLU A 128 10.28 0.04 -3.95
C GLU A 128 10.64 1.43 -3.45
N PRO A 129 11.17 2.30 -4.33
CA PRO A 129 11.44 3.68 -3.97
C PRO A 129 10.12 4.40 -3.63
N ILE A 130 10.12 5.21 -2.56
CA ILE A 130 8.95 5.97 -2.12
C ILE A 130 9.34 7.43 -1.96
N ASN A 131 8.64 8.32 -2.65
CA ASN A 131 8.86 9.78 -2.62
C ASN A 131 10.34 10.14 -2.87
N THR A 132 10.99 10.67 -1.84
CA THR A 132 12.39 11.14 -1.90
C THR A 132 13.41 10.07 -1.50
N LYS A 133 12.99 8.83 -1.20
CA LYS A 133 13.88 7.75 -0.73
C LYS A 133 14.12 6.73 -1.84
N GLY A 134 15.39 6.32 -2.02
CA GLY A 134 15.75 5.21 -2.91
C GLY A 134 15.20 3.86 -2.42
N PRO A 135 15.28 2.80 -3.27
CA PRO A 135 14.79 1.47 -2.92
C PRO A 135 15.59 0.87 -1.74
N ARG A 136 14.95 -0.03 -0.98
CA ARG A 136 15.62 -0.84 0.04
C ARG A 136 16.03 -2.18 -0.54
N LEU A 137 17.24 -2.61 -0.22
CA LEU A 137 17.86 -3.82 -0.74
C LEU A 137 18.07 -4.88 0.33
N THR A 138 18.23 -6.12 -0.14
CA THR A 138 18.83 -7.23 0.59
C THR A 138 19.85 -7.93 -0.30
N ALA A 139 20.87 -8.53 0.29
CA ALA A 139 21.74 -9.46 -0.42
C ALA A 139 21.35 -10.93 -0.18
N GLU A 140 20.27 -11.20 0.54
CA GLU A 140 19.65 -12.51 0.65
C GLU A 140 18.74 -12.76 -0.56
N ILE A 141 19.36 -13.23 -1.64
CA ILE A 141 18.67 -13.46 -2.91
C ILE A 141 17.74 -14.66 -2.80
N SER A 142 16.50 -14.47 -3.27
CA SER A 142 15.49 -15.52 -3.29
C SER A 142 14.60 -15.44 -4.52
N PHE A 143 14.12 -16.59 -5.00
CA PHE A 143 13.20 -16.69 -6.12
C PHE A 143 11.89 -17.30 -5.64
N ALA A 144 10.85 -16.47 -5.65
CA ALA A 144 9.55 -16.87 -5.14
C ALA A 144 8.74 -17.63 -6.20
N GLY A 145 8.35 -18.86 -5.87
CA GLY A 145 7.35 -19.65 -6.58
C GLY A 145 6.01 -19.66 -5.86
N ARG A 146 5.07 -20.44 -6.36
CA ARG A 146 3.75 -20.64 -5.75
C ARG A 146 3.84 -21.53 -4.50
N TYR A 147 4.52 -22.66 -4.61
CA TYR A 147 4.67 -23.66 -3.55
C TYR A 147 5.98 -23.52 -2.80
N LEU A 148 7.02 -23.07 -3.47
CA LEU A 148 8.39 -23.07 -2.98
C LEU A 148 9.02 -21.67 -3.13
N VAL A 149 9.98 -21.35 -2.23
CA VAL A 149 10.93 -20.24 -2.44
C VAL A 149 12.32 -20.85 -2.50
N LEU A 150 13.04 -20.58 -3.57
CA LEU A 150 14.40 -21.06 -3.80
C LEU A 150 15.42 -20.05 -3.27
N ILE A 151 16.39 -20.51 -2.51
CA ILE A 151 17.48 -19.70 -1.95
C ILE A 151 18.80 -20.27 -2.45
N PRO A 152 19.48 -19.61 -3.41
CA PRO A 152 20.79 -20.04 -3.88
C PRO A 152 21.82 -20.03 -2.72
N PHE A 153 22.78 -20.97 -2.74
CA PHE A 153 23.77 -21.23 -1.72
C PHE A 153 23.21 -21.59 -0.33
N GLY A 154 21.89 -21.77 -0.21
CA GLY A 154 21.27 -22.30 0.98
C GLY A 154 21.38 -23.83 1.04
N GLU A 155 21.28 -24.39 2.23
CA GLU A 155 21.27 -25.85 2.43
C GLU A 155 19.99 -26.34 3.08
N LYS A 156 19.34 -25.47 3.86
CA LYS A 156 18.20 -25.82 4.72
C LYS A 156 16.89 -25.90 3.93
N ILE A 157 16.05 -26.85 4.34
CA ILE A 157 14.64 -26.91 3.95
C ILE A 157 13.81 -26.45 5.14
N SER A 158 13.08 -25.35 4.95
CA SER A 158 12.17 -24.79 5.94
C SER A 158 10.73 -25.00 5.48
N VAL A 159 9.80 -25.23 6.40
CA VAL A 159 8.38 -25.40 6.12
C VAL A 159 7.61 -24.28 6.83
N SER A 160 6.65 -23.68 6.13
CA SER A 160 5.80 -22.63 6.69
C SER A 160 5.19 -23.05 8.04
N THR A 161 5.30 -22.21 9.05
CA THR A 161 4.72 -22.43 10.37
C THR A 161 3.19 -22.43 10.37
N LYS A 162 2.56 -21.93 9.27
CA LYS A 162 1.11 -21.96 9.09
C LYS A 162 0.56 -23.37 8.80
N ILE A 163 1.39 -24.31 8.33
CA ILE A 163 1.02 -25.72 8.19
C ILE A 163 1.04 -26.33 9.59
N LYS A 164 -0.14 -26.56 10.16
CA LYS A 164 -0.28 -27.02 11.55
C LYS A 164 0.04 -28.49 11.73
N SER A 165 -0.25 -29.34 10.72
CA SER A 165 -0.02 -30.79 10.77
C SER A 165 1.48 -31.11 10.77
N GLY A 166 1.97 -31.70 11.86
CA GLY A 166 3.36 -32.17 11.97
C GLY A 166 3.69 -33.28 10.95
N ALA A 167 2.75 -34.16 10.69
CA ALA A 167 2.90 -35.25 9.71
C ALA A 167 3.06 -34.68 8.29
N GLU A 168 2.23 -33.70 7.92
CA GLU A 168 2.29 -33.04 6.60
C GLU A 168 3.59 -32.26 6.43
N ARG A 169 4.04 -31.56 7.47
CA ARG A 169 5.34 -30.86 7.45
C ARG A 169 6.50 -31.81 7.22
N ALA A 170 6.49 -32.98 7.88
CA ALA A 170 7.50 -34.01 7.68
C ALA A 170 7.44 -34.57 6.26
N ARG A 171 6.23 -34.88 5.75
CA ARG A 171 6.01 -35.39 4.39
C ARG A 171 6.55 -34.41 3.34
N LEU A 172 6.17 -33.15 3.38
CA LEU A 172 6.61 -32.14 2.45
C LEU A 172 8.13 -31.94 2.50
N LYS A 173 8.71 -31.92 3.69
CA LYS A 173 10.17 -31.82 3.86
C LYS A 173 10.88 -32.98 3.19
N GLN A 174 10.38 -34.21 3.35
CA GLN A 174 10.95 -35.43 2.77
C GLN A 174 10.85 -35.41 1.23
N LEU A 175 9.69 -34.99 0.68
CA LEU A 175 9.50 -34.85 -0.75
C LEU A 175 10.49 -33.85 -1.35
N VAL A 176 10.60 -32.66 -0.77
CA VAL A 176 11.52 -31.62 -1.27
C VAL A 176 12.98 -32.04 -1.11
N GLN A 177 13.31 -32.77 -0.03
CA GLN A 177 14.67 -33.31 0.16
C GLN A 177 15.08 -34.27 -0.96
N SER A 178 14.15 -35.06 -1.50
CA SER A 178 14.43 -36.02 -2.59
C SER A 178 14.67 -35.40 -3.95
N ILE A 179 14.12 -34.19 -4.20
CA ILE A 179 14.20 -33.50 -5.50
C ILE A 179 15.14 -32.30 -5.50
N LYS A 180 15.52 -31.79 -4.33
CA LYS A 180 16.30 -30.56 -4.18
C LYS A 180 17.74 -30.74 -4.68
N PRO A 181 18.21 -29.90 -5.64
CA PRO A 181 19.60 -29.92 -6.05
C PRO A 181 20.54 -29.46 -4.92
N LYS A 182 21.79 -29.90 -4.98
CA LYS A 182 22.84 -29.44 -4.07
C LYS A 182 23.12 -27.94 -4.27
N GLY A 183 23.38 -27.23 -3.17
CA GLY A 183 23.70 -25.79 -3.21
C GLY A 183 22.46 -24.87 -3.18
N PHE A 184 21.27 -25.41 -3.01
CA PHE A 184 20.05 -24.62 -2.84
C PHE A 184 19.37 -24.88 -1.51
N GLY A 185 18.87 -23.86 -0.86
CA GLY A 185 17.89 -23.92 0.21
C GLY A 185 16.47 -23.76 -0.36
N VAL A 186 15.49 -24.28 0.35
CA VAL A 186 14.08 -24.20 -0.06
C VAL A 186 13.20 -23.87 1.14
N ILE A 187 12.29 -22.89 0.95
CA ILE A 187 11.20 -22.64 1.89
C ILE A 187 9.91 -23.17 1.26
N ILE A 188 9.23 -24.07 1.96
CA ILE A 188 7.94 -24.63 1.53
C ILE A 188 6.83 -23.73 2.04
N ARG A 189 6.01 -23.21 1.12
CA ARG A 189 4.90 -22.30 1.42
C ARG A 189 3.66 -23.07 1.84
N THR A 190 2.70 -22.39 2.46
CA THR A 190 1.44 -23.00 2.95
C THR A 190 0.64 -23.63 1.80
N VAL A 191 0.65 -23.03 0.62
CA VAL A 191 -0.08 -23.51 -0.58
C VAL A 191 0.42 -24.86 -1.07
N ALA A 192 1.58 -25.33 -0.62
CA ALA A 192 2.14 -26.65 -0.93
C ALA A 192 1.46 -27.80 -0.16
N GLU A 193 0.61 -27.49 0.82
CA GLU A 193 -0.13 -28.51 1.60
C GLU A 193 -0.96 -29.41 0.68
N GLY A 194 -0.85 -30.72 0.85
CA GLY A 194 -1.53 -31.72 0.02
C GLY A 194 -0.95 -31.94 -1.38
N LYS A 195 0.07 -31.17 -1.80
CA LYS A 195 0.64 -31.27 -3.14
C LYS A 195 1.49 -32.53 -3.35
N ARG A 196 1.54 -32.99 -4.61
CA ARG A 196 2.31 -34.15 -5.04
C ARG A 196 3.74 -33.75 -5.39
N VAL A 197 4.66 -34.71 -5.35
CA VAL A 197 6.08 -34.45 -5.65
C VAL A 197 6.29 -33.90 -7.07
N ALA A 198 5.50 -34.35 -8.06
CA ALA A 198 5.62 -33.89 -9.43
C ALA A 198 5.35 -32.38 -9.59
N GLU A 199 4.37 -31.83 -8.85
CA GLU A 199 4.06 -30.41 -8.86
C GLU A 199 5.20 -29.58 -8.25
N LEU A 200 5.77 -30.07 -7.15
CA LEU A 200 6.88 -29.44 -6.46
C LEU A 200 8.18 -29.52 -7.29
N ASP A 201 8.44 -30.63 -7.97
CA ASP A 201 9.62 -30.82 -8.84
C ASP A 201 9.55 -29.90 -10.05
N THR A 202 8.38 -29.80 -10.70
CA THR A 202 8.17 -28.92 -11.85
C THR A 202 8.47 -27.45 -11.47
N GLU A 203 7.92 -26.98 -10.35
CA GLU A 203 8.18 -25.60 -9.90
C GLU A 203 9.65 -25.41 -9.51
N LEU A 204 10.24 -26.37 -8.81
CA LEU A 204 11.65 -26.30 -8.41
C LEU A 204 12.58 -26.16 -9.62
N ARG A 205 12.35 -26.91 -10.68
CA ARG A 205 13.10 -26.79 -11.95
C ARG A 205 12.97 -25.42 -12.59
N ILE A 206 11.77 -24.85 -12.58
CA ILE A 206 11.54 -23.49 -13.09
C ILE A 206 12.35 -22.47 -12.27
N LEU A 207 12.32 -22.57 -10.94
CA LEU A 207 13.07 -21.66 -10.06
C LEU A 207 14.59 -21.78 -10.22
N VAL A 208 15.08 -23.01 -10.39
CA VAL A 208 16.50 -23.25 -10.70
C VAL A 208 16.87 -22.69 -12.08
N GLY A 209 15.97 -22.81 -13.06
CA GLY A 209 16.14 -22.19 -14.37
C GLY A 209 16.30 -20.66 -14.28
N ARG A 210 15.43 -19.98 -13.51
CA ARG A 210 15.53 -18.52 -13.27
C ARG A 210 16.89 -18.11 -12.68
N TRP A 211 17.42 -18.88 -11.74
CA TRP A 211 18.76 -18.65 -11.20
C TRP A 211 19.83 -18.82 -12.28
N ASN A 212 19.76 -19.90 -13.07
CA ASN A 212 20.73 -20.14 -14.14
C ASN A 212 20.73 -19.05 -15.20
N ASP A 213 19.55 -18.55 -15.55
CA ASP A 213 19.37 -17.42 -16.48
C ASP A 213 20.00 -16.13 -15.91
N ALA A 214 19.80 -15.86 -14.62
CA ALA A 214 20.44 -14.72 -13.95
C ALA A 214 21.98 -14.83 -13.98
N VAL A 215 22.52 -16.02 -13.74
CA VAL A 215 23.98 -16.28 -13.82
C VAL A 215 24.49 -16.12 -15.26
N ALA A 216 23.75 -16.61 -16.25
CA ALA A 216 24.11 -16.46 -17.65
C ALA A 216 24.20 -14.97 -18.04
N ARG A 217 23.23 -14.15 -17.64
CA ARG A 217 23.26 -12.69 -17.86
C ARG A 217 24.47 -12.01 -17.20
N ILE A 218 24.86 -12.45 -16.00
CA ILE A 218 26.10 -11.93 -15.35
C ILE A 218 27.32 -12.28 -16.17
N GLN A 219 27.42 -13.50 -16.69
CA GLN A 219 28.55 -13.96 -17.51
C GLN A 219 28.63 -13.19 -18.84
N GLU A 220 27.50 -13.02 -19.53
CA GLU A 220 27.41 -12.25 -20.77
C GLU A 220 27.84 -10.79 -20.55
N ALA A 221 27.33 -10.16 -19.51
CA ALA A 221 27.66 -8.78 -19.18
C ALA A 221 29.16 -8.59 -18.89
N ARG A 222 29.78 -9.56 -18.22
CA ARG A 222 31.25 -9.54 -17.97
C ARG A 222 32.06 -9.71 -19.25
N GLN A 223 31.63 -10.59 -20.16
CA GLN A 223 32.29 -10.75 -21.46
C GLN A 223 32.21 -9.48 -22.31
N GLN A 224 31.05 -8.79 -22.26
CA GLN A 224 30.79 -7.55 -22.98
C GLN A 224 31.31 -6.30 -22.27
N GLN A 225 31.93 -6.44 -21.10
CA GLN A 225 32.37 -5.33 -20.23
C GLN A 225 31.24 -4.30 -19.99
N SER A 226 30.03 -4.79 -19.79
CA SER A 226 28.83 -3.95 -19.61
C SER A 226 28.95 -3.08 -18.37
N LYS A 227 28.43 -1.86 -18.45
CA LYS A 227 28.44 -0.93 -17.32
C LYS A 227 27.43 -1.41 -16.25
N LEU A 228 27.85 -1.36 -14.99
CA LEU A 228 26.97 -1.57 -13.85
C LEU A 228 26.22 -0.27 -13.50
N PRO A 229 25.00 -0.36 -12.95
CA PRO A 229 24.28 -1.57 -12.51
C PRO A 229 23.64 -2.35 -13.66
N LEU A 230 23.51 -3.67 -13.47
CA LEU A 230 22.88 -4.59 -14.42
C LEU A 230 21.69 -5.30 -13.77
N LEU A 231 20.53 -5.25 -14.39
CA LEU A 231 19.36 -6.06 -14.01
C LEU A 231 19.59 -7.52 -14.48
N VAL A 232 19.86 -8.41 -13.54
CA VAL A 232 20.17 -9.83 -13.84
C VAL A 232 18.94 -10.73 -13.77
N TYR A 233 17.96 -10.36 -12.95
CA TYR A 233 16.66 -11.04 -12.86
C TYR A 233 15.56 -10.01 -12.69
N GLU A 234 14.55 -10.11 -13.50
CA GLU A 234 13.32 -9.32 -13.40
C GLU A 234 12.22 -10.22 -12.83
N GLU A 235 11.62 -9.79 -11.72
CA GLU A 235 10.49 -10.52 -11.12
C GLU A 235 9.29 -10.42 -12.05
N THR A 236 8.42 -11.41 -12.01
CA THR A 236 7.17 -11.43 -12.77
C THR A 236 6.32 -10.21 -12.45
N SER A 237 5.52 -9.78 -13.44
CA SER A 237 4.62 -8.64 -13.26
C SER A 237 3.77 -8.80 -11.99
N ARG A 238 3.40 -7.68 -11.40
CA ARG A 238 2.63 -7.65 -10.14
C ARG A 238 1.32 -8.43 -10.24
N THR A 239 0.69 -8.39 -11.40
CA THR A 239 -0.52 -9.17 -11.68
C THR A 239 -0.24 -10.68 -11.56
N VAL A 240 0.86 -11.14 -12.15
CA VAL A 240 1.27 -12.55 -12.04
C VAL A 240 1.70 -12.89 -10.60
N ALA A 241 2.40 -11.98 -9.91
CA ALA A 241 2.77 -12.18 -8.51
C ALA A 241 1.54 -12.28 -7.61
N LEU A 242 0.51 -11.47 -7.86
CA LEU A 242 -0.76 -11.55 -7.16
C LEU A 242 -1.46 -12.89 -7.42
N LEU A 243 -1.54 -13.33 -8.68
CA LEU A 243 -2.11 -14.63 -9.04
C LEU A 243 -1.33 -15.78 -8.39
N ARG A 244 0.00 -15.71 -8.39
CA ARG A 244 0.84 -16.70 -7.69
C ARG A 244 0.42 -16.90 -6.24
N ASP A 245 0.05 -15.81 -5.58
CA ASP A 245 -0.28 -15.81 -4.15
C ASP A 245 -1.77 -16.05 -3.88
N LEU A 246 -2.66 -15.68 -4.81
CA LEU A 246 -4.12 -15.69 -4.64
C LEU A 246 -4.82 -16.84 -5.31
N PHE A 247 -4.33 -17.26 -6.47
CA PHE A 247 -5.03 -18.19 -7.33
C PHE A 247 -5.39 -19.50 -6.58
N ASN A 248 -6.65 -19.84 -6.62
CA ASN A 248 -7.20 -21.09 -6.12
C ASN A 248 -8.28 -21.61 -7.09
N PRO A 249 -8.76 -22.84 -6.97
CA PRO A 249 -9.77 -23.41 -7.86
C PRO A 249 -11.14 -22.69 -7.86
N SER A 250 -11.39 -21.77 -6.92
CA SER A 250 -12.65 -21.02 -6.88
C SER A 250 -12.70 -19.84 -7.87
N TYR A 251 -11.59 -19.57 -8.60
CA TYR A 251 -11.57 -18.53 -9.63
C TYR A 251 -12.37 -18.97 -10.85
N GLU A 252 -13.42 -18.20 -11.15
CA GLU A 252 -14.24 -18.43 -12.34
C GLU A 252 -13.74 -17.65 -13.55
N ASN A 253 -13.34 -16.41 -13.33
CA ASN A 253 -12.90 -15.52 -14.41
C ASN A 253 -11.76 -14.60 -13.96
N ILE A 254 -10.89 -14.28 -14.93
CA ILE A 254 -9.86 -13.26 -14.82
C ILE A 254 -10.01 -12.37 -16.06
N TYR A 255 -10.45 -11.12 -15.85
CA TYR A 255 -10.63 -10.17 -16.94
C TYR A 255 -9.47 -9.19 -16.99
N VAL A 256 -8.92 -8.95 -18.17
CA VAL A 256 -7.79 -8.05 -18.41
C VAL A 256 -8.09 -7.20 -19.63
N ASN A 257 -7.86 -5.89 -19.57
CA ASN A 257 -8.12 -4.95 -20.68
C ASN A 257 -6.88 -4.61 -21.54
N ASP A 258 -5.75 -5.28 -21.33
CA ASP A 258 -4.50 -5.09 -22.07
C ASP A 258 -4.01 -6.43 -22.63
N GLU A 259 -3.69 -6.47 -23.94
CA GLU A 259 -3.28 -7.72 -24.62
C GLU A 259 -1.97 -8.31 -24.10
N ARG A 260 -1.00 -7.47 -23.73
CA ARG A 260 0.30 -7.91 -23.22
C ARG A 260 0.12 -8.58 -21.85
N VAL A 261 -0.59 -7.90 -20.94
CA VAL A 261 -0.86 -8.43 -19.58
C VAL A 261 -1.78 -9.67 -19.68
N PHE A 262 -2.75 -9.67 -20.58
CA PHE A 262 -3.58 -10.84 -20.85
C PHE A 262 -2.73 -12.06 -21.22
N LYS A 263 -1.76 -11.90 -22.14
CA LYS A 263 -0.87 -12.99 -22.55
C LYS A 263 -0.02 -13.48 -21.36
N GLU A 264 0.59 -12.58 -20.61
CA GLU A 264 1.37 -12.93 -19.41
C GLU A 264 0.55 -13.73 -18.39
N VAL A 265 -0.67 -13.28 -18.10
CA VAL A 265 -1.59 -13.94 -17.17
C VAL A 265 -2.04 -15.30 -17.71
N SER A 266 -2.37 -15.37 -18.99
CA SER A 266 -2.79 -16.61 -19.64
C SER A 266 -1.69 -17.68 -19.66
N ASP A 267 -0.46 -17.28 -19.99
CA ASP A 267 0.71 -18.16 -19.98
C ASP A 267 0.98 -18.68 -18.55
N TYR A 268 0.88 -17.78 -17.56
CA TYR A 268 1.07 -18.16 -16.16
C TYR A 268 -0.02 -19.11 -15.65
N VAL A 269 -1.30 -18.83 -15.91
CA VAL A 269 -2.41 -19.70 -15.50
C VAL A 269 -2.31 -21.07 -16.20
N THR A 270 -1.94 -21.08 -17.48
CA THR A 270 -1.69 -22.34 -18.22
C THR A 270 -0.59 -23.18 -17.58
N LEU A 271 0.46 -22.54 -17.04
CA LEU A 271 1.57 -23.20 -16.38
C LEU A 271 1.16 -23.83 -15.03
N ILE A 272 0.34 -23.09 -14.21
CA ILE A 272 0.02 -23.53 -12.84
C ILE A 272 -1.25 -24.37 -12.73
N ALA A 273 -2.18 -24.22 -13.69
CA ALA A 273 -3.48 -24.89 -13.73
C ALA A 273 -3.95 -25.01 -15.19
N PRO A 274 -3.40 -25.95 -15.97
CA PRO A 274 -3.72 -26.11 -17.39
C PRO A 274 -5.23 -26.29 -17.66
N GLU A 275 -5.94 -26.90 -16.72
CA GLU A 275 -7.39 -27.11 -16.74
C GLU A 275 -8.19 -25.79 -16.65
N CYS A 276 -7.59 -24.74 -16.08
CA CYS A 276 -8.21 -23.43 -15.90
C CYS A 276 -7.84 -22.42 -16.99
N LYS A 277 -7.20 -22.83 -18.08
CA LYS A 277 -6.75 -21.92 -19.16
C LYS A 277 -7.84 -20.98 -19.67
N ASN A 278 -9.08 -21.44 -19.74
CA ASN A 278 -10.21 -20.70 -20.33
C ASN A 278 -10.81 -19.62 -19.39
N ILE A 279 -10.36 -19.52 -18.15
CA ILE A 279 -10.87 -18.51 -17.20
C ILE A 279 -10.30 -17.12 -17.48
N VAL A 280 -9.16 -17.01 -18.18
CA VAL A 280 -8.56 -15.73 -18.54
C VAL A 280 -9.23 -15.18 -19.78
N LYS A 281 -9.75 -13.95 -19.69
CA LYS A 281 -10.55 -13.33 -20.76
C LYS A 281 -10.02 -11.93 -21.05
N LEU A 282 -9.80 -11.64 -22.32
CA LEU A 282 -9.50 -10.28 -22.77
C LEU A 282 -10.80 -9.46 -22.78
N TYR A 283 -10.78 -8.31 -22.11
CA TYR A 283 -11.91 -7.39 -22.08
C TYR A 283 -11.76 -6.31 -23.16
N ASN A 284 -12.68 -6.31 -24.14
CA ASN A 284 -12.71 -5.37 -25.26
C ASN A 284 -13.98 -4.51 -25.27
N GLY A 285 -14.64 -4.33 -24.10
CA GLY A 285 -15.86 -3.53 -23.99
C GLY A 285 -15.60 -2.03 -24.13
N ASN A 286 -16.62 -1.27 -24.56
CA ASN A 286 -16.56 0.18 -24.71
C ASN A 286 -16.65 0.93 -23.36
N VAL A 287 -17.11 0.26 -22.31
CA VAL A 287 -17.21 0.82 -20.96
C VAL A 287 -15.91 0.50 -20.23
N PRO A 288 -15.36 1.42 -19.41
CA PRO A 288 -14.20 1.09 -18.58
C PRO A 288 -14.43 -0.18 -17.77
N ILE A 289 -13.43 -1.06 -17.70
CA ILE A 289 -13.60 -2.40 -17.13
C ILE A 289 -14.11 -2.35 -15.68
N PHE A 290 -13.61 -1.44 -14.85
CA PHE A 290 -14.06 -1.29 -13.46
C PHE A 290 -15.50 -0.80 -13.34
N ASP A 291 -15.98 -0.01 -14.29
CA ASP A 291 -17.38 0.44 -14.31
C ASP A 291 -18.30 -0.70 -14.71
N ASN A 292 -17.91 -1.51 -15.71
CA ASN A 292 -18.66 -2.67 -16.15
C ASN A 292 -18.90 -3.70 -15.02
N PHE A 293 -17.90 -3.92 -14.17
CA PHE A 293 -18.00 -4.81 -13.01
C PHE A 293 -18.40 -4.11 -11.72
N SER A 294 -18.85 -2.85 -11.79
CA SER A 294 -19.25 -2.03 -10.64
C SER A 294 -18.17 -1.86 -9.57
N VAL A 295 -16.90 -2.05 -9.92
CA VAL A 295 -15.74 -1.91 -9.02
C VAL A 295 -15.57 -0.45 -8.61
N THR A 296 -15.66 0.50 -9.55
CA THR A 296 -15.55 1.95 -9.27
C THR A 296 -16.56 2.40 -8.23
N LYS A 297 -17.82 1.92 -8.34
CA LYS A 297 -18.88 2.23 -7.36
C LYS A 297 -18.52 1.68 -5.98
N GLN A 298 -18.06 0.43 -5.93
CA GLN A 298 -17.68 -0.21 -4.67
C GLN A 298 -16.45 0.45 -4.03
N ILE A 299 -15.46 0.89 -4.81
CA ILE A 299 -14.33 1.68 -4.30
C ILE A 299 -14.86 2.95 -3.63
N LYS A 300 -15.69 3.74 -4.31
CA LYS A 300 -16.24 4.99 -3.77
C LYS A 300 -16.99 4.79 -2.45
N THR A 301 -17.76 3.71 -2.33
CA THR A 301 -18.58 3.44 -1.12
C THR A 301 -17.78 2.75 0.00
N SER A 302 -16.70 2.05 -0.32
CA SER A 302 -15.95 1.25 0.65
C SER A 302 -14.74 1.95 1.25
N PHE A 303 -14.26 3.07 0.68
CA PHE A 303 -13.07 3.79 1.19
C PHE A 303 -13.42 5.08 1.96
N GLY A 304 -14.69 5.45 2.07
CA GLY A 304 -15.12 6.56 2.90
C GLY A 304 -14.89 6.32 4.40
N ARG A 305 -14.92 7.40 5.19
CA ARG A 305 -14.85 7.34 6.65
C ARG A 305 -15.99 6.50 7.23
N THR A 306 -17.19 6.62 6.65
CA THR A 306 -18.40 5.87 7.04
C THR A 306 -18.64 4.74 6.04
N VAL A 307 -18.78 3.53 6.53
CA VAL A 307 -19.09 2.33 5.75
C VAL A 307 -20.41 1.76 6.19
N THR A 308 -21.39 1.81 5.29
CA THR A 308 -22.72 1.24 5.54
C THR A 308 -22.70 -0.25 5.18
N TYR A 309 -23.29 -1.07 6.02
CA TYR A 309 -23.46 -2.50 5.78
C TYR A 309 -24.93 -2.92 5.97
N LYS A 310 -25.21 -4.06 6.51
CA LYS A 310 -26.53 -4.68 6.59
C LYS A 310 -27.63 -3.75 7.17
N HIS A 311 -28.72 -3.56 6.41
CA HIS A 311 -29.95 -2.86 6.84
C HIS A 311 -29.78 -1.41 7.37
N GLY A 312 -28.78 -0.67 6.83
CA GLY A 312 -28.56 0.73 7.21
C GLY A 312 -27.74 0.93 8.47
N ALA A 313 -27.26 -0.15 9.10
CA ALA A 313 -26.20 -0.06 10.09
C ALA A 313 -24.88 0.37 9.42
N TYR A 314 -24.05 1.08 10.13
CA TYR A 314 -22.79 1.60 9.58
C TYR A 314 -21.68 1.57 10.62
N MET A 315 -20.44 1.55 10.14
CA MET A 315 -19.25 1.73 10.95
C MET A 315 -18.49 2.99 10.54
N ILE A 316 -17.88 3.64 11.50
CA ILE A 316 -16.98 4.78 11.30
C ILE A 316 -15.56 4.26 11.50
N ILE A 317 -14.70 4.43 10.50
CA ILE A 317 -13.31 3.98 10.54
C ILE A 317 -12.42 5.22 10.57
N GLU A 318 -11.64 5.37 11.64
CA GLU A 318 -10.71 6.47 11.82
C GLU A 318 -9.27 5.97 12.00
N HIS A 319 -8.35 6.73 11.45
CA HIS A 319 -6.93 6.48 11.58
C HIS A 319 -6.32 7.53 12.51
N THR A 320 -5.73 7.06 13.60
CA THR A 320 -4.91 7.91 14.49
C THR A 320 -3.43 7.68 14.17
N GLU A 321 -2.54 8.41 14.81
CA GLU A 321 -1.11 8.23 14.63
C GLU A 321 -0.62 6.80 14.96
N ALA A 322 -1.19 6.17 15.99
CA ALA A 322 -0.71 4.91 16.54
C ALA A 322 -1.61 3.71 16.23
N LEU A 323 -2.91 3.92 16.05
CA LEU A 323 -3.89 2.84 15.94
C LEU A 323 -5.08 3.23 15.04
N HIS A 324 -5.87 2.23 14.68
CA HIS A 324 -7.14 2.42 13.99
C HIS A 324 -8.29 2.23 14.98
N VAL A 325 -9.30 3.07 14.88
CA VAL A 325 -10.52 2.98 15.71
C VAL A 325 -11.70 2.74 14.81
N VAL A 326 -12.57 1.84 15.21
CA VAL A 326 -13.82 1.50 14.50
C VAL A 326 -14.97 1.60 15.48
N ASP A 327 -15.92 2.47 15.19
CA ASP A 327 -17.16 2.67 15.96
C ASP A 327 -18.35 2.08 15.18
N ILE A 328 -19.17 1.25 15.85
CA ILE A 328 -20.29 0.54 15.25
C ILE A 328 -21.61 1.20 15.64
N ASN A 329 -22.43 1.50 14.61
CA ASN A 329 -23.71 2.18 14.78
C ASN A 329 -24.85 1.38 14.16
N SER A 330 -25.96 1.24 14.90
CA SER A 330 -27.17 0.50 14.44
C SER A 330 -28.00 1.24 13.39
N GLY A 331 -27.75 2.56 13.20
CA GLY A 331 -28.55 3.37 12.31
C GLY A 331 -30.03 3.42 12.71
N ASN A 332 -30.92 3.32 11.74
CA ASN A 332 -32.37 3.41 11.96
C ASN A 332 -33.02 2.15 12.58
N ARG A 333 -32.20 1.15 12.94
CA ARG A 333 -32.68 -0.15 13.48
C ARG A 333 -33.09 -0.15 14.96
N SER A 334 -32.98 0.97 15.65
CA SER A 334 -33.34 1.08 17.07
C SER A 334 -34.81 0.71 17.42
N LYS A 335 -35.66 0.42 16.42
CA LYS A 335 -37.09 0.09 16.55
C LYS A 335 -37.42 -1.36 16.19
N SER A 336 -36.48 -2.31 16.29
CA SER A 336 -36.78 -3.72 15.97
C SER A 336 -37.70 -4.36 17.01
N PRO A 337 -38.72 -5.17 16.60
CA PRO A 337 -39.60 -5.88 17.52
C PRO A 337 -38.90 -6.98 18.33
N ASP A 338 -37.74 -7.45 17.90
CA ASP A 338 -37.04 -8.64 18.44
C ASP A 338 -36.25 -8.41 19.75
N GLY A 339 -36.37 -7.22 20.32
CA GLY A 339 -35.67 -6.84 21.54
C GLY A 339 -34.26 -6.23 21.28
N GLN A 340 -33.81 -5.44 22.24
CA GLN A 340 -32.57 -4.68 22.13
C GLN A 340 -31.32 -5.57 21.98
N GLU A 341 -31.25 -6.65 22.75
CA GLU A 341 -30.13 -7.58 22.77
C GLU A 341 -29.98 -8.35 21.45
N ALA A 342 -31.10 -8.86 20.89
CA ALA A 342 -31.08 -9.57 19.61
C ALA A 342 -30.69 -8.65 18.45
N ASN A 343 -31.18 -7.40 18.49
CA ASN A 343 -30.79 -6.39 17.51
C ASN A 343 -29.29 -6.03 17.60
N ALA A 344 -28.77 -5.84 18.81
CA ALA A 344 -27.36 -5.58 19.03
C ALA A 344 -26.49 -6.72 18.48
N LEU A 345 -26.87 -7.98 18.74
CA LEU A 345 -26.17 -9.15 18.23
C LEU A 345 -26.17 -9.19 16.69
N ASP A 346 -27.34 -9.00 16.04
CA ASP A 346 -27.43 -9.05 14.57
C ASP A 346 -26.62 -7.94 13.91
N VAL A 347 -26.64 -6.73 14.46
CA VAL A 347 -25.82 -5.59 13.98
C VAL A 347 -24.34 -5.89 14.16
N ASN A 348 -23.94 -6.38 15.33
CA ASN A 348 -22.54 -6.69 15.63
C ASN A 348 -21.99 -7.83 14.78
N LEU A 349 -22.78 -8.88 14.50
CA LEU A 349 -22.37 -9.96 13.60
C LEU A 349 -22.18 -9.45 12.17
N GLY A 350 -23.11 -8.60 11.68
CA GLY A 350 -22.94 -7.94 10.38
C GLY A 350 -21.73 -7.01 10.33
N ALA A 351 -21.45 -6.32 11.44
CA ALA A 351 -20.24 -5.50 11.57
C ALA A 351 -18.96 -6.35 11.50
N ALA A 352 -18.94 -7.51 12.16
CA ALA A 352 -17.78 -8.42 12.11
C ALA A 352 -17.50 -8.93 10.69
N ASP A 353 -18.55 -9.24 9.91
CA ASP A 353 -18.43 -9.66 8.51
C ASP A 353 -17.84 -8.54 7.65
N GLU A 354 -18.38 -7.32 7.77
CA GLU A 354 -17.90 -6.19 7.00
C GLU A 354 -16.52 -5.72 7.46
N LEU A 355 -16.23 -5.72 8.76
CA LEU A 355 -14.93 -5.32 9.29
C LEU A 355 -13.81 -6.22 8.76
N ALA A 356 -14.00 -7.54 8.77
CA ALA A 356 -13.02 -8.47 8.22
C ALA A 356 -12.72 -8.17 6.74
N ARG A 357 -13.77 -7.81 5.97
CA ARG A 357 -13.62 -7.36 4.57
C ARG A 357 -12.85 -6.04 4.48
N GLN A 358 -13.18 -5.06 5.33
CA GLN A 358 -12.52 -3.74 5.33
C GLN A 358 -11.05 -3.83 5.72
N LEU A 359 -10.67 -4.68 6.67
CA LEU A 359 -9.28 -4.92 7.05
C LEU A 359 -8.45 -5.45 5.87
N ARG A 360 -9.01 -6.35 5.05
CA ARG A 360 -8.39 -6.85 3.82
C ARG A 360 -8.36 -5.80 2.73
N LEU A 361 -9.48 -5.14 2.47
CA LEU A 361 -9.66 -4.18 1.37
C LEU A 361 -8.76 -2.95 1.52
N ARG A 362 -8.68 -2.39 2.74
CA ARG A 362 -7.86 -1.21 3.05
C ARG A 362 -6.42 -1.57 3.44
N ASP A 363 -6.09 -2.85 3.53
CA ASP A 363 -4.80 -3.37 4.03
C ASP A 363 -4.42 -2.77 5.41
N MET A 364 -5.43 -2.61 6.27
CA MET A 364 -5.26 -2.03 7.61
C MET A 364 -4.39 -2.96 8.47
N GLY A 365 -3.31 -2.44 9.02
CA GLY A 365 -2.39 -3.20 9.86
C GLY A 365 -1.91 -2.38 11.05
N GLY A 366 -1.45 -3.05 12.08
CA GLY A 366 -1.10 -2.49 13.38
C GLY A 366 -2.14 -2.85 14.42
N ILE A 367 -2.46 -1.91 15.31
CA ILE A 367 -3.45 -2.08 16.37
C ILE A 367 -4.80 -1.54 15.86
N ILE A 368 -5.84 -2.33 15.96
CA ILE A 368 -7.21 -1.95 15.63
C ILE A 368 -8.07 -2.15 16.88
N VAL A 369 -8.80 -1.12 17.29
CA VAL A 369 -9.75 -1.17 18.40
C VAL A 369 -11.14 -0.96 17.83
N VAL A 370 -12.04 -1.88 18.15
CA VAL A 370 -13.42 -1.88 17.65
C VAL A 370 -14.36 -1.72 18.82
N ASP A 371 -15.21 -0.71 18.75
CA ASP A 371 -16.28 -0.45 19.71
C ASP A 371 -17.58 -1.04 19.15
N PHE A 372 -17.96 -2.21 19.68
CA PHE A 372 -19.18 -2.90 19.30
C PHE A 372 -20.35 -2.44 20.17
N ILE A 373 -21.55 -2.54 19.63
CA ILE A 373 -22.76 -2.24 20.41
C ILE A 373 -22.82 -3.15 21.64
N ASP A 374 -23.10 -2.55 22.78
CA ASP A 374 -23.17 -3.26 24.06
C ASP A 374 -24.12 -4.46 24.06
N MET A 375 -23.62 -5.58 24.59
CA MET A 375 -24.36 -6.82 24.78
C MET A 375 -24.23 -7.31 26.22
N ASN A 376 -25.35 -7.61 26.85
CA ASN A 376 -25.39 -8.06 28.24
C ASN A 376 -25.04 -9.55 28.36
N LEU A 377 -25.50 -10.38 27.40
CA LEU A 377 -25.36 -11.84 27.48
C LEU A 377 -23.94 -12.29 27.09
N PRO A 378 -23.23 -13.01 27.97
CA PRO A 378 -21.87 -13.54 27.67
C PRO A 378 -21.85 -14.43 26.43
N GLU A 379 -22.93 -15.20 26.18
CA GLU A 379 -23.05 -16.07 25.02
C GLU A 379 -23.04 -15.27 23.70
N ASN A 380 -23.65 -14.09 23.66
CA ASN A 380 -23.68 -13.23 22.49
C ASN A 380 -22.30 -12.62 22.23
N ARG A 381 -21.58 -12.23 23.28
CA ARG A 381 -20.18 -11.77 23.17
C ARG A 381 -19.26 -12.86 22.62
N GLN A 382 -19.47 -14.11 23.09
CA GLN A 382 -18.71 -15.27 22.60
C GLN A 382 -19.02 -15.56 21.12
N LYS A 383 -20.30 -15.53 20.71
CA LYS A 383 -20.69 -15.69 19.29
C LYS A 383 -20.06 -14.63 18.39
N LEU A 384 -20.03 -13.37 18.83
CA LEU A 384 -19.38 -12.28 18.08
C LEU A 384 -17.88 -12.53 17.92
N TYR A 385 -17.20 -12.91 18.99
CA TYR A 385 -15.77 -13.26 18.96
C TYR A 385 -15.48 -14.41 17.98
N GLU A 386 -16.25 -15.49 18.07
CA GLU A 386 -16.11 -16.64 17.18
C GLU A 386 -16.37 -16.27 15.71
N ARG A 387 -17.37 -15.43 15.44
CA ARG A 387 -17.67 -14.93 14.10
C ARG A 387 -16.50 -14.13 13.54
N MET A 388 -15.91 -13.23 14.34
CA MET A 388 -14.74 -12.45 13.91
C MET A 388 -13.53 -13.35 13.63
N VAL A 389 -13.25 -14.32 14.49
CA VAL A 389 -12.17 -15.29 14.28
C VAL A 389 -12.40 -16.11 13.00
N GLU A 390 -13.64 -16.53 12.74
CA GLU A 390 -13.98 -17.29 11.52
C GLU A 390 -13.76 -16.46 10.26
N ASN A 391 -14.27 -15.23 10.23
CA ASN A 391 -14.14 -14.31 9.08
C ASN A 391 -12.67 -13.98 8.77
N MET A 392 -11.84 -13.88 9.80
CA MET A 392 -10.42 -13.58 9.63
C MET A 392 -9.56 -14.79 9.23
N LYS A 393 -10.09 -16.01 9.20
CA LYS A 393 -9.34 -17.20 8.72
C LYS A 393 -8.85 -17.07 7.28
N SER A 394 -9.60 -16.36 6.44
CA SER A 394 -9.23 -16.11 5.05
C SER A 394 -8.15 -15.05 4.88
N ASP A 395 -7.85 -14.26 5.93
CA ASP A 395 -6.82 -13.23 5.88
C ASP A 395 -5.42 -13.84 5.90
N ARG A 396 -4.58 -13.43 4.95
CA ARG A 396 -3.19 -13.90 4.83
C ARG A 396 -2.24 -13.24 5.80
N ALA A 397 -2.55 -12.01 6.24
CA ALA A 397 -1.76 -11.33 7.22
C ALA A 397 -1.82 -12.05 8.57
N ARG A 398 -0.72 -12.08 9.30
CA ARG A 398 -0.74 -12.58 10.68
C ARG A 398 -1.56 -11.64 11.52
N HIS A 399 -2.51 -12.17 12.25
CA HIS A 399 -3.38 -11.40 13.13
C HIS A 399 -3.60 -12.14 14.44
N ASN A 400 -3.95 -11.38 15.47
CA ASN A 400 -4.39 -11.89 16.75
C ASN A 400 -5.61 -11.09 17.18
N ILE A 401 -6.65 -11.78 17.63
CA ILE A 401 -7.93 -11.20 18.04
C ILE A 401 -8.11 -11.53 19.52
N LEU A 402 -8.32 -10.52 20.34
CA LEU A 402 -8.64 -10.72 21.75
C LEU A 402 -10.16 -10.73 21.94
N PRO A 403 -10.68 -11.56 22.89
CA PRO A 403 -12.09 -11.52 23.27
C PRO A 403 -12.54 -10.11 23.67
N LEU A 404 -13.84 -9.83 23.61
CA LEU A 404 -14.37 -8.55 24.04
C LEU A 404 -13.99 -8.26 25.50
N SER A 405 -13.54 -7.03 25.72
CA SER A 405 -13.29 -6.52 27.07
C SER A 405 -14.60 -6.35 27.84
N LYS A 406 -14.49 -6.04 29.15
CA LYS A 406 -15.67 -5.70 29.98
C LYS A 406 -16.41 -4.45 29.47
N PHE A 407 -15.75 -3.61 28.70
CA PHE A 407 -16.29 -2.37 28.11
C PHE A 407 -16.78 -2.54 26.66
N GLY A 408 -17.01 -3.77 26.17
CA GLY A 408 -17.49 -4.00 24.81
C GLY A 408 -16.42 -3.88 23.71
N LEU A 409 -15.19 -3.52 24.04
CA LEU A 409 -14.11 -3.30 23.05
C LEU A 409 -13.46 -4.60 22.61
N MET A 410 -13.31 -4.79 21.30
CA MET A 410 -12.48 -5.85 20.72
C MET A 410 -11.16 -5.28 20.21
N GLN A 411 -10.05 -5.94 20.56
CA GLN A 411 -8.72 -5.56 20.11
C GLN A 411 -8.21 -6.56 19.08
N ILE A 412 -7.73 -6.05 17.95
CA ILE A 412 -7.18 -6.83 16.85
C ILE A 412 -5.78 -6.30 16.56
N THR A 413 -4.79 -7.18 16.50
CA THR A 413 -3.47 -6.84 15.97
C THR A 413 -3.29 -7.56 14.63
N ARG A 414 -2.92 -6.81 13.59
CA ARG A 414 -2.71 -7.34 12.25
C ARG A 414 -1.35 -6.88 11.71
N GLN A 415 -0.56 -7.80 11.19
CA GLN A 415 0.73 -7.48 10.60
C GLN A 415 0.55 -6.54 9.39
N ARG A 416 1.32 -5.46 9.33
CA ARG A 416 1.38 -4.60 8.14
C ARG A 416 2.13 -5.35 7.05
N VAL A 417 1.42 -5.73 6.00
CA VAL A 417 2.00 -6.41 4.82
C VAL A 417 2.39 -5.38 3.78
N ARG A 418 1.59 -4.32 3.65
CA ARG A 418 1.76 -3.20 2.73
C ARG A 418 1.42 -1.88 3.43
N PRO A 419 1.73 -0.72 2.84
CA PRO A 419 1.14 0.53 3.28
C PRO A 419 -0.39 0.43 3.25
N ALA A 420 -1.07 0.96 4.26
CA ALA A 420 -2.53 1.02 4.25
C ALA A 420 -2.98 1.78 3.00
N MET A 421 -3.99 1.24 2.30
CA MET A 421 -4.51 1.86 1.11
C MET A 421 -5.49 2.95 1.50
N ASP A 422 -5.12 4.19 1.24
CA ASP A 422 -5.97 5.37 1.39
C ASP A 422 -6.35 5.88 -0.01
N VAL A 423 -7.57 5.59 -0.43
CA VAL A 423 -8.13 6.16 -1.65
C VAL A 423 -8.89 7.42 -1.24
N LYS A 424 -8.33 8.59 -1.57
CA LYS A 424 -9.02 9.86 -1.35
C LYS A 424 -10.30 9.92 -2.18
N VAL A 425 -11.41 9.57 -1.56
CA VAL A 425 -12.76 9.60 -2.18
C VAL A 425 -13.42 10.96 -1.98
N GLU A 426 -12.89 11.77 -1.08
CA GLU A 426 -13.39 13.09 -0.70
C GLU A 426 -12.28 14.13 -0.81
N GLU A 427 -12.63 15.31 -1.30
CA GLU A 427 -11.75 16.47 -1.29
C GLU A 427 -12.06 17.33 -0.06
N SER A 428 -11.03 17.92 0.53
CA SER A 428 -11.24 18.88 1.62
C SER A 428 -12.10 20.04 1.12
N CYS A 429 -13.16 20.36 1.85
CA CYS A 429 -14.02 21.49 1.51
C CYS A 429 -13.17 22.78 1.42
N PRO A 430 -13.13 23.47 0.28
CA PRO A 430 -12.30 24.66 0.13
C PRO A 430 -12.73 25.81 1.04
N THR A 431 -13.98 25.77 1.54
CA THR A 431 -14.53 26.82 2.42
C THR A 431 -14.05 26.66 3.87
N CYS A 432 -14.04 25.45 4.40
CA CYS A 432 -13.68 25.21 5.79
C CYS A 432 -12.35 24.43 5.97
N GLY A 433 -11.66 24.10 4.86
CA GLY A 433 -10.43 23.30 4.90
C GLY A 433 -10.60 21.90 5.52
N GLY A 434 -11.83 21.37 5.54
CA GLY A 434 -12.14 20.06 6.11
C GLY A 434 -12.60 20.09 7.59
N THR A 435 -12.61 21.25 8.25
CA THR A 435 -13.01 21.37 9.67
C THR A 435 -14.51 21.22 9.91
N GLY A 436 -15.36 21.34 8.85
CA GLY A 436 -16.82 21.36 8.97
C GLY A 436 -17.38 22.65 9.57
N HIS A 437 -16.53 23.54 10.05
CA HIS A 437 -16.91 24.81 10.65
C HIS A 437 -16.23 25.96 9.93
N ILE A 438 -16.91 27.07 9.80
CA ILE A 438 -16.37 28.34 9.33
C ILE A 438 -16.48 29.37 10.44
N ARG A 439 -15.58 30.34 10.49
CA ARG A 439 -15.72 31.47 11.41
C ARG A 439 -17.07 32.17 11.20
N SER A 440 -17.68 32.68 12.27
CA SER A 440 -18.95 33.39 12.16
C SER A 440 -18.84 34.55 11.19
N SER A 441 -19.74 34.57 10.19
CA SER A 441 -19.83 35.67 9.22
C SER A 441 -20.46 36.94 9.80
N LEU A 442 -21.09 36.85 10.97
CA LEU A 442 -21.81 37.97 11.61
C LEU A 442 -20.92 39.19 11.87
N LEU A 443 -19.66 38.97 12.27
CA LEU A 443 -18.72 40.07 12.57
C LEU A 443 -17.69 40.29 11.46
N PHE A 444 -17.79 39.59 10.34
CA PHE A 444 -16.78 39.66 9.28
C PHE A 444 -16.73 41.04 8.62
N THR A 445 -17.89 41.66 8.34
CA THR A 445 -17.96 42.99 7.77
C THR A 445 -17.44 44.08 8.71
N ASP A 446 -17.67 43.90 10.01
CA ASP A 446 -17.19 44.82 11.04
C ASP A 446 -15.67 44.70 11.23
N ALA A 447 -15.15 43.45 11.17
CA ALA A 447 -13.71 43.21 11.15
C ALA A 447 -13.04 43.81 9.91
N LEU A 448 -13.65 43.68 8.72
CA LEU A 448 -13.17 44.35 7.50
C LEU A 448 -13.19 45.87 7.64
N GLU A 449 -14.26 46.45 8.20
CA GLU A 449 -14.35 47.89 8.44
C GLU A 449 -13.27 48.37 9.40
N SER A 450 -13.01 47.62 10.48
CA SER A 450 -11.93 47.92 11.42
C SER A 450 -10.55 47.92 10.75
N LYS A 451 -10.28 46.93 9.90
CA LYS A 451 -9.04 46.87 9.12
C LYS A 451 -8.92 48.00 8.11
N ILE A 452 -10.03 48.39 7.46
CA ILE A 452 -10.08 49.58 6.58
C ILE A 452 -9.78 50.86 7.39
N ALA A 453 -10.34 50.99 8.58
CA ALA A 453 -10.06 52.11 9.46
C ALA A 453 -8.57 52.21 9.83
N THR A 454 -7.94 51.08 10.15
CA THR A 454 -6.51 51.00 10.42
C THR A 454 -5.65 51.37 9.20
N LEU A 455 -6.01 50.87 8.01
CA LEU A 455 -5.31 51.24 6.76
C LEU A 455 -5.34 52.73 6.46
N VAL A 456 -6.50 53.32 6.60
CA VAL A 456 -6.69 54.75 6.27
C VAL A 456 -6.19 55.64 7.41
N GLY A 457 -6.47 55.31 8.68
CA GLY A 457 -6.12 56.13 9.86
C GLY A 457 -4.65 56.00 10.24
N ASN A 458 -4.13 54.79 10.39
CA ASN A 458 -2.78 54.56 10.91
C ASN A 458 -1.71 54.53 9.81
N LEU A 459 -2.04 53.92 8.66
CA LEU A 459 -1.07 53.77 7.56
C LEU A 459 -1.22 54.84 6.46
N GLY A 460 -2.23 55.69 6.55
CA GLY A 460 -2.47 56.80 5.58
C GLY A 460 -2.83 56.32 4.17
N ILE A 461 -3.14 55.04 3.96
CA ILE A 461 -3.41 54.48 2.63
C ILE A 461 -4.88 54.71 2.24
N LYS A 462 -5.15 55.73 1.45
CA LYS A 462 -6.51 56.13 1.02
C LYS A 462 -6.99 55.47 -0.28
N LYS A 463 -6.10 54.77 -1.03
CA LYS A 463 -6.44 54.09 -2.29
C LYS A 463 -5.94 52.67 -2.24
N PHE A 464 -6.87 51.69 -2.21
CA PHE A 464 -6.56 50.28 -2.18
C PHE A 464 -7.64 49.43 -2.83
N LYS A 465 -7.29 48.20 -3.18
CA LYS A 465 -8.21 47.14 -3.64
C LYS A 465 -8.37 46.12 -2.56
N LEU A 466 -9.61 45.81 -2.18
CA LEU A 466 -9.95 44.72 -1.27
C LEU A 466 -10.43 43.52 -2.10
N HIS A 467 -9.64 42.48 -2.14
CA HIS A 467 -9.98 41.21 -2.78
C HIS A 467 -10.69 40.33 -1.75
N VAL A 468 -11.86 39.82 -2.10
CA VAL A 468 -12.70 38.95 -1.28
C VAL A 468 -13.40 37.91 -2.16
N HIS A 469 -13.90 36.82 -1.54
CA HIS A 469 -14.69 35.84 -2.24
C HIS A 469 -15.89 36.48 -3.00
N PRO A 470 -16.29 35.98 -4.18
CA PRO A 470 -17.36 36.58 -5.00
C PRO A 470 -18.68 36.82 -4.25
N PHE A 471 -19.11 35.89 -3.38
CA PHE A 471 -20.32 36.07 -2.57
C PHE A 471 -20.21 37.20 -1.56
N VAL A 472 -19.06 37.37 -0.95
CA VAL A 472 -18.77 38.50 -0.04
C VAL A 472 -18.73 39.81 -0.81
N ALA A 473 -18.11 39.81 -1.99
CA ALA A 473 -18.10 40.98 -2.87
C ALA A 473 -19.52 41.41 -3.30
N ALA A 474 -20.38 40.43 -3.64
CA ALA A 474 -21.77 40.69 -3.97
C ALA A 474 -22.53 41.29 -2.78
N TYR A 475 -22.37 40.74 -1.58
CA TYR A 475 -22.98 41.24 -0.34
C TYR A 475 -22.54 42.68 -0.03
N ILE A 476 -21.22 42.97 -0.09
CA ILE A 476 -20.69 44.32 0.18
C ILE A 476 -21.20 45.35 -0.84
N ASN A 477 -21.45 44.96 -2.08
CA ASN A 477 -21.94 45.82 -3.14
C ASN A 477 -23.48 45.91 -3.24
N GLN A 478 -24.24 45.11 -2.43
CA GLN A 478 -25.67 44.98 -2.52
C GLN A 478 -26.39 46.29 -2.10
N GLY A 479 -27.36 46.71 -2.92
CA GLY A 479 -28.30 47.81 -2.61
C GLY A 479 -27.75 49.23 -2.90
N VAL A 480 -28.68 50.22 -2.85
CA VAL A 480 -28.39 51.64 -3.11
C VAL A 480 -27.47 52.24 -2.04
N TRP A 481 -27.61 51.82 -0.78
CA TRP A 481 -26.78 52.17 0.38
C TRP A 481 -25.83 51.03 0.75
N SER A 482 -25.08 50.53 -0.23
CA SER A 482 -24.17 49.39 -0.03
C SER A 482 -23.11 49.67 1.04
N LEU A 483 -22.57 48.61 1.69
CA LEU A 483 -21.45 48.73 2.64
C LEU A 483 -20.26 49.43 1.99
N LYS A 484 -19.96 49.14 0.73
CA LYS A 484 -18.92 49.82 -0.04
C LYS A 484 -19.13 51.35 -0.08
N ARG A 485 -20.36 51.81 -0.34
CA ARG A 485 -20.66 53.27 -0.36
C ARG A 485 -20.52 53.89 1.01
N LYS A 486 -20.96 53.20 2.07
CA LYS A 486 -20.77 53.64 3.48
C LYS A 486 -19.29 53.80 3.79
N TRP A 487 -18.48 52.79 3.45
CA TRP A 487 -17.02 52.86 3.66
C TRP A 487 -16.35 53.93 2.81
N GLN A 488 -16.80 54.14 1.55
CA GLN A 488 -16.27 55.19 0.70
C GLN A 488 -16.59 56.59 1.23
N MET A 489 -17.77 56.82 1.79
CA MET A 489 -18.12 58.09 2.44
C MET A 489 -17.33 58.31 3.72
N LYS A 490 -17.09 57.28 4.50
CA LYS A 490 -16.41 57.39 5.80
C LYS A 490 -14.88 57.46 5.66
N TYR A 491 -14.31 56.69 4.75
CA TYR A 491 -12.85 56.49 4.63
C TYR A 491 -12.24 56.98 3.31
N GLY A 492 -13.05 57.40 2.34
CA GLY A 492 -12.63 57.96 1.06
C GLY A 492 -12.99 57.11 -0.16
N LEU A 493 -13.12 57.76 -1.31
CA LEU A 493 -13.58 57.16 -2.57
C LEU A 493 -12.59 56.14 -3.20
N GLY A 494 -11.40 55.97 -2.64
CA GLY A 494 -10.33 55.13 -3.19
C GLY A 494 -10.50 53.66 -2.97
N ILE A 495 -11.58 53.21 -2.29
CA ILE A 495 -11.83 51.78 -1.95
C ILE A 495 -12.46 51.08 -3.15
N LYS A 496 -11.79 50.03 -3.66
CA LYS A 496 -12.31 49.13 -4.70
C LYS A 496 -12.48 47.72 -4.17
N ILE A 497 -13.65 47.13 -4.34
CA ILE A 497 -13.92 45.71 -4.00
C ILE A 497 -13.75 44.89 -5.27
N VAL A 498 -12.91 43.87 -5.20
CA VAL A 498 -12.58 42.99 -6.34
C VAL A 498 -12.92 41.54 -5.95
N PRO A 499 -13.83 40.89 -6.69
CA PRO A 499 -14.14 39.49 -6.47
C PRO A 499 -12.94 38.62 -6.88
N ASN A 500 -12.56 37.62 -6.03
CA ASN A 500 -11.49 36.69 -6.30
C ASN A 500 -11.93 35.29 -5.89
N GLN A 501 -12.03 34.37 -6.87
CA GLN A 501 -12.47 32.98 -6.67
C GLN A 501 -11.42 32.10 -5.97
N SER A 502 -10.16 32.51 -5.97
CA SER A 502 -9.08 31.74 -5.31
C SER A 502 -9.06 31.92 -3.78
N LEU A 503 -9.82 32.89 -3.25
CA LEU A 503 -9.93 33.12 -1.81
C LEU A 503 -11.04 32.28 -1.18
N SER A 504 -10.79 31.74 0.02
CA SER A 504 -11.82 31.10 0.83
C SER A 504 -12.91 32.09 1.25
N TYR A 505 -14.10 31.60 1.64
CA TYR A 505 -15.30 32.40 1.86
C TYR A 505 -15.10 33.65 2.76
N LEU A 506 -14.34 33.53 3.86
CA LEU A 506 -14.03 34.64 4.77
C LEU A 506 -12.57 35.13 4.69
N GLN A 507 -11.87 34.77 3.63
CA GLN A 507 -10.52 35.26 3.38
C GLN A 507 -10.56 36.58 2.60
N TYR A 508 -9.66 37.49 2.91
CA TYR A 508 -9.51 38.77 2.23
C TYR A 508 -8.03 39.14 2.12
N VAL A 509 -7.73 39.93 1.10
CA VAL A 509 -6.38 40.48 0.86
C VAL A 509 -6.50 41.94 0.42
N PHE A 510 -5.67 42.81 0.98
CA PHE A 510 -5.58 44.22 0.57
C PHE A 510 -4.40 44.42 -0.38
N TYR A 511 -4.63 45.16 -1.46
CA TYR A 511 -3.59 45.54 -2.40
C TYR A 511 -3.53 47.08 -2.51
N ASN A 512 -2.32 47.63 -2.56
CA ASN A 512 -2.12 49.05 -2.78
C ASN A 512 -2.45 49.46 -4.25
N ALA A 513 -2.33 50.73 -4.56
CA ALA A 513 -2.59 51.24 -5.91
C ALA A 513 -1.61 50.67 -6.97
N LYS A 514 -0.43 50.21 -6.57
CA LYS A 514 0.58 49.58 -7.43
C LYS A 514 0.35 48.08 -7.65
N GLY A 515 -0.58 47.46 -6.92
CA GLY A 515 -0.87 46.03 -7.01
C GLY A 515 -0.01 45.17 -6.08
N GLU A 516 0.69 45.76 -5.13
CA GLU A 516 1.46 45.05 -4.12
C GLU A 516 0.55 44.73 -2.93
N GLU A 517 0.69 43.56 -2.34
CA GLU A 517 -0.06 43.12 -1.17
C GLU A 517 0.33 43.97 0.05
N ILE A 518 -0.67 44.37 0.82
CA ILE A 518 -0.47 45.12 2.05
C ILE A 518 -0.53 44.10 3.19
N ASP A 519 0.63 43.71 3.71
CA ASP A 519 0.74 42.83 4.87
C ASP A 519 0.23 43.58 6.12
N MET A 520 -0.94 43.21 6.57
CA MET A 520 -1.44 43.60 7.88
C MET A 520 -1.04 42.48 8.85
N VAL A 521 -0.02 42.71 9.65
CA VAL A 521 0.39 41.80 10.72
C VAL A 521 -0.86 41.43 11.51
N GLU A 522 -1.35 40.20 11.32
CA GLU A 522 -2.32 39.62 12.25
C GLU A 522 -1.59 39.48 13.59
N GLU A 523 -2.07 40.15 14.62
CA GLU A 523 -1.83 39.70 15.98
C GLU A 523 -2.27 38.23 16.00
N ARG A 524 -1.30 37.32 16.00
CA ARG A 524 -1.55 35.90 16.25
C ARG A 524 -2.16 35.85 17.65
N ASP A 525 -3.45 35.59 17.71
CA ASP A 525 -4.10 35.21 18.94
C ASP A 525 -3.28 34.06 19.54
N MET A 526 -2.58 34.38 20.62
CA MET A 526 -2.10 33.39 21.56
C MET A 526 -3.33 32.69 22.13
N GLN A 527 -3.59 31.46 21.69
CA GLN A 527 -4.14 30.39 22.52
C GLN A 527 -3.74 29.03 21.95
#